data_42f521b0980a78751b680992ed3de3bd
#
_entry.id   42f521b0980a78751b680992ed3de3bd
#
_cell.length_a   1.000
_cell.length_b   1.000
_cell.length_c   1.000
_cell.angle_alpha   90.00
_cell.angle_beta   90.00
_cell.angle_gamma   90.00
#
_symmetry.space_group_name_H-M   'P 1'
#
loop_
_entity.id
_entity.type
_entity.pdbx_description
1 polymer ?
#
loop_
_entity_poly.entity_id
_entity_poly.type
_entity_poly.pdbx_seq_one_letter_code
_entity_poly.pdbx_strand_id
1 'polypeptide(L)'
;IGENPKGDQEEGSSDGSIEILGQDIRQFKDWSSISYVPQNGMGGWKDFPASVEEIVRANLYKQIGLFRFAGKKERQQVRAALAQVGMEEYQNRLIGRLSGGQQQRVLLARALVNEPKLLILDEPTSALDEKNASHFYRLLKKINAEKRITVLMVTHDLKRASSYADDIWVLEDGKVKQEAGKGDGQA
;
A
#
# COMPACT_ATOMS: atom_id res chain seq x y z
N ILE A 1 32.30 -20.18 -41.00
CA ILE A 1 33.15 -19.74 -39.90
C ILE A 1 32.65 -18.34 -39.57
N GLY A 2 31.77 -18.19 -38.60
CA GLY A 2 31.20 -16.94 -38.16
C GLY A 2 31.39 -16.87 -36.66
N GLU A 3 32.25 -15.97 -36.24
CA GLU A 3 32.51 -15.65 -34.82
C GLU A 3 31.27 -15.00 -34.21
N ASN A 4 30.81 -15.55 -33.12
CA ASN A 4 29.73 -15.01 -32.31
C ASN A 4 30.36 -14.02 -31.31
N PRO A 5 30.03 -12.71 -31.35
CA PRO A 5 30.56 -11.80 -30.37
C PRO A 5 29.86 -12.10 -29.05
N LYS A 6 30.63 -12.55 -28.07
CA LYS A 6 30.21 -12.60 -26.66
C LYS A 6 29.91 -11.17 -26.23
N GLY A 7 28.64 -10.89 -26.06
CA GLY A 7 28.19 -9.70 -25.36
C GLY A 7 28.63 -9.80 -23.90
N ASP A 8 29.57 -8.95 -23.51
CA ASP A 8 29.92 -8.72 -22.13
C ASP A 8 28.65 -8.12 -21.44
N GLN A 9 27.96 -8.96 -20.70
CA GLN A 9 27.01 -8.50 -19.70
C GLN A 9 27.86 -7.97 -18.56
N GLU A 10 28.05 -6.67 -18.51
CA GLU A 10 28.43 -6.00 -17.29
C GLU A 10 27.33 -6.25 -16.25
N GLU A 11 27.48 -7.30 -15.46
CA GLU A 11 26.81 -7.44 -14.18
C GLU A 11 27.31 -6.29 -13.30
N GLY A 12 26.61 -5.17 -13.34
CA GLY A 12 26.74 -4.11 -12.37
C GLY A 12 26.40 -4.68 -11.00
N SER A 13 27.42 -5.15 -10.27
CA SER A 13 27.29 -5.47 -8.87
C SER A 13 26.92 -4.18 -8.15
N SER A 14 25.63 -3.97 -7.88
CA SER A 14 25.20 -2.91 -6.98
C SER A 14 25.69 -3.29 -5.58
N ASP A 15 26.73 -2.61 -5.13
CA ASP A 15 27.35 -2.79 -3.81
C ASP A 15 26.48 -2.12 -2.71
N GLY A 16 25.19 -2.34 -2.77
CA GLY A 16 24.18 -1.78 -1.88
C GLY A 16 23.59 -2.81 -0.93
N SER A 17 23.29 -2.41 0.30
CA SER A 17 22.51 -3.18 1.25
C SER A 17 21.12 -2.57 1.41
N ILE A 18 20.11 -3.43 1.57
CA ILE A 18 18.74 -3.02 1.88
C ILE A 18 18.37 -3.62 3.22
N GLU A 19 17.95 -2.75 4.14
CA GLU A 19 17.42 -3.16 5.44
C GLU A 19 15.94 -2.81 5.56
N ILE A 20 15.14 -3.74 6.06
CA ILE A 20 13.72 -3.56 6.31
C ILE A 20 13.43 -3.88 7.76
N LEU A 21 12.84 -2.93 8.50
CA LEU A 21 12.54 -3.07 9.93
C LEU A 21 13.76 -3.53 10.74
N GLY A 22 14.96 -3.02 10.40
CA GLY A 22 16.22 -3.33 11.06
C GLY A 22 16.82 -4.68 10.71
N GLN A 23 16.39 -5.33 9.63
CA GLN A 23 16.91 -6.62 9.16
C GLN A 23 17.34 -6.55 7.69
N ASP A 24 18.45 -7.17 7.34
CA ASP A 24 18.86 -7.34 5.93
C ASP A 24 17.75 -8.05 5.15
N ILE A 25 17.38 -7.52 3.99
CA ILE A 25 16.27 -8.03 3.14
C ILE A 25 16.47 -9.52 2.78
N ARG A 26 17.72 -9.97 2.65
CA ARG A 26 18.06 -11.37 2.34
C ARG A 26 17.72 -12.32 3.48
N GLN A 27 17.64 -11.81 4.72
CA GLN A 27 17.32 -12.57 5.92
C GLN A 27 15.90 -12.30 6.43
N PHE A 28 15.21 -11.32 5.83
CA PHE A 28 13.88 -10.91 6.25
C PHE A 28 12.83 -12.00 5.98
N LYS A 29 12.11 -12.41 7.00
CA LYS A 29 11.11 -13.50 6.94
C LYS A 29 9.68 -13.04 7.20
N ASP A 30 9.50 -11.95 7.94
CA ASP A 30 8.16 -11.46 8.35
C ASP A 30 7.50 -10.59 7.27
N TRP A 31 7.36 -11.15 6.07
CA TRP A 31 6.71 -10.47 4.94
C TRP A 31 5.24 -10.13 5.21
N SER A 32 4.61 -10.75 6.22
CA SER A 32 3.25 -10.42 6.64
C SER A 32 3.15 -9.06 7.33
N SER A 33 4.26 -8.55 7.88
CA SER A 33 4.34 -7.21 8.46
C SER A 33 4.46 -6.08 7.43
N ILE A 34 4.56 -6.41 6.13
CA ILE A 34 4.63 -5.45 5.04
C ILE A 34 3.42 -5.61 4.14
N SER A 35 2.77 -4.51 3.81
CA SER A 35 1.69 -4.50 2.81
C SER A 35 2.02 -3.52 1.69
N TYR A 36 1.68 -3.91 0.46
CA TYR A 36 1.90 -3.12 -0.74
C TYR A 36 0.59 -2.90 -1.50
N VAL A 37 0.34 -1.66 -1.91
CA VAL A 37 -0.77 -1.26 -2.77
C VAL A 37 -0.18 -0.70 -4.07
N PRO A 38 -0.29 -1.43 -5.19
CA PRO A 38 0.26 -1.00 -6.47
C PRO A 38 -0.60 0.09 -7.12
N GLN A 39 -0.02 0.90 -8.00
CA GLN A 39 -0.66 1.97 -8.77
C GLN A 39 -1.91 1.49 -9.54
N ASN A 40 -1.85 0.32 -10.16
CA ASN A 40 -2.94 -0.24 -10.97
C ASN A 40 -3.80 -1.27 -10.21
N GLY A 41 -3.86 -1.18 -8.89
CA GLY A 41 -4.60 -2.13 -8.06
C GLY A 41 -6.11 -2.21 -8.33
N MET A 42 -6.66 -1.25 -9.10
CA MET A 42 -8.08 -1.18 -9.47
C MET A 42 -8.37 -1.61 -10.91
N GLY A 43 -7.34 -1.97 -11.70
CA GLY A 43 -7.51 -2.40 -13.09
C GLY A 43 -8.38 -3.65 -13.21
N GLY A 44 -9.46 -3.56 -14.00
CA GLY A 44 -10.32 -4.72 -14.29
C GLY A 44 -11.41 -5.06 -13.25
N TRP A 45 -11.64 -4.21 -12.24
CA TRP A 45 -12.66 -4.50 -11.21
C TRP A 45 -14.10 -4.22 -11.63
N LYS A 46 -14.34 -3.54 -12.76
CA LYS A 46 -15.68 -3.16 -13.21
C LYS A 46 -16.61 -4.37 -13.32
N ASP A 47 -16.12 -5.48 -13.84
CA ASP A 47 -16.87 -6.70 -14.04
C ASP A 47 -16.44 -7.85 -13.10
N PHE A 48 -15.62 -7.53 -12.09
CA PHE A 48 -15.13 -8.53 -11.16
C PHE A 48 -16.24 -8.95 -10.17
N PRO A 49 -16.64 -10.23 -10.12
CA PRO A 49 -17.82 -10.69 -9.38
C PRO A 49 -17.52 -10.97 -7.90
N ALA A 50 -16.76 -10.10 -7.24
CA ALA A 50 -16.46 -10.25 -5.82
C ALA A 50 -17.03 -9.08 -5.00
N SER A 51 -17.49 -9.39 -3.80
CA SER A 51 -17.88 -8.42 -2.80
C SER A 51 -16.67 -7.75 -2.15
N VAL A 52 -16.90 -6.60 -1.54
CA VAL A 52 -15.89 -5.87 -0.76
C VAL A 52 -15.30 -6.77 0.34
N GLU A 53 -16.13 -7.52 1.06
CA GLU A 53 -15.68 -8.47 2.08
C GLU A 53 -14.71 -9.50 1.52
N GLU A 54 -15.03 -10.10 0.37
CA GLU A 54 -14.20 -11.12 -0.27
C GLU A 54 -12.85 -10.55 -0.71
N ILE A 55 -12.81 -9.33 -1.25
CA ILE A 55 -11.57 -8.64 -1.63
C ILE A 55 -10.66 -8.42 -0.43
N VAL A 56 -11.19 -7.95 0.69
CA VAL A 56 -10.40 -7.70 1.90
C VAL A 56 -9.95 -9.03 2.52
N ARG A 57 -10.85 -10.01 2.60
CA ARG A 57 -10.60 -11.34 3.16
C ARG A 57 -9.52 -12.11 2.38
N ALA A 58 -9.42 -11.91 1.08
CA ALA A 58 -8.42 -12.57 0.26
C ALA A 58 -6.98 -12.34 0.77
N ASN A 59 -6.70 -11.24 1.47
CA ASN A 59 -5.38 -10.98 2.05
C ASN A 59 -5.09 -11.79 3.33
N LEU A 60 -6.12 -12.37 3.97
CA LEU A 60 -5.98 -13.26 5.13
C LEU A 60 -5.69 -14.71 4.75
N TYR A 61 -5.59 -15.02 3.45
CA TYR A 61 -5.48 -16.39 2.96
C TYR A 61 -4.30 -17.17 3.57
N LYS A 62 -3.16 -16.53 3.77
CA LYS A 62 -1.99 -17.17 4.41
C LYS A 62 -2.24 -17.56 5.86
N GLN A 63 -3.14 -16.84 6.55
CA GLN A 63 -3.50 -17.14 7.95
C GLN A 63 -4.60 -18.22 8.03
N ILE A 64 -5.51 -18.26 7.06
CA ILE A 64 -6.65 -19.19 7.04
C ILE A 64 -6.21 -20.59 6.62
N GLY A 65 -5.22 -20.70 5.71
CA GLY A 65 -4.80 -21.98 5.10
C GLY A 65 -5.76 -22.46 3.99
N LEU A 66 -5.26 -23.40 3.16
CA LEU A 66 -5.89 -23.79 1.88
C LEU A 66 -7.28 -24.46 2.02
N PHE A 67 -7.63 -25.00 3.20
CA PHE A 67 -8.83 -25.82 3.42
C PHE A 67 -9.68 -25.37 4.62
N ARG A 68 -9.48 -24.16 5.14
CA ARG A 68 -10.28 -23.65 6.26
C ARG A 68 -11.21 -22.55 5.79
N PHE A 69 -12.47 -22.62 6.20
CA PHE A 69 -13.43 -21.52 6.04
C PHE A 69 -13.08 -20.40 7.02
N ALA A 70 -13.28 -19.15 6.58
CA ALA A 70 -13.12 -18.00 7.45
C ALA A 70 -14.04 -18.12 8.68
N GLY A 71 -13.44 -18.15 9.85
CA GLY A 71 -14.14 -18.23 11.13
C GLY A 71 -14.66 -16.86 11.59
N LYS A 72 -15.15 -16.82 12.82
CA LYS A 72 -15.62 -15.55 13.44
C LYS A 72 -14.49 -14.53 13.57
N LYS A 73 -13.27 -14.96 13.84
CA LYS A 73 -12.10 -14.09 14.00
C LYS A 73 -11.76 -13.35 12.72
N GLU A 74 -11.68 -14.06 11.60
CA GLU A 74 -11.34 -13.48 10.30
C GLU A 74 -12.42 -12.50 9.81
N ARG A 75 -13.69 -12.80 10.03
CA ARG A 75 -14.79 -11.88 9.73
C ARG A 75 -14.69 -10.60 10.56
N GLN A 76 -14.32 -10.71 11.83
CA GLN A 76 -14.11 -9.55 12.70
C GLN A 76 -12.92 -8.71 12.25
N GLN A 77 -11.81 -9.33 11.81
CA GLN A 77 -10.66 -8.64 11.25
C GLN A 77 -11.04 -7.86 9.97
N VAL A 78 -11.75 -8.49 9.05
CA VAL A 78 -12.24 -7.83 7.82
C VAL A 78 -13.13 -6.65 8.16
N ARG A 79 -14.08 -6.83 9.07
CA ARG A 79 -14.97 -5.76 9.50
C ARG A 79 -14.20 -4.60 10.15
N ALA A 80 -13.24 -4.89 11.01
CA ALA A 80 -12.39 -3.89 11.64
C ALA A 80 -11.56 -3.10 10.60
N ALA A 81 -10.99 -3.78 9.59
CA ALA A 81 -10.26 -3.14 8.50
C ALA A 81 -11.17 -2.25 7.65
N LEU A 82 -12.39 -2.69 7.34
CA LEU A 82 -13.38 -1.89 6.62
C LEU A 82 -13.83 -0.66 7.42
N ALA A 83 -14.01 -0.80 8.74
CA ALA A 83 -14.35 0.32 9.63
C ALA A 83 -13.28 1.41 9.64
N GLN A 84 -12.00 1.02 9.64
CA GLN A 84 -10.88 1.97 9.61
C GLN A 84 -10.92 2.90 8.39
N VAL A 85 -11.45 2.42 7.28
CA VAL A 85 -11.55 3.18 6.02
C VAL A 85 -12.97 3.69 5.72
N GLY A 86 -13.92 3.51 6.64
CA GLY A 86 -15.33 3.93 6.48
C GLY A 86 -16.06 3.19 5.36
N MET A 87 -15.84 1.88 5.24
CA MET A 87 -16.43 1.04 4.19
C MET A 87 -17.26 -0.14 4.74
N GLU A 88 -17.63 -0.16 6.03
CA GLU A 88 -18.38 -1.27 6.65
C GLU A 88 -19.73 -1.52 5.98
N GLU A 89 -20.47 -0.46 5.66
CA GLU A 89 -21.80 -0.57 5.06
C GLU A 89 -21.77 -1.16 3.64
N TYR A 90 -20.58 -1.16 3.01
CA TYR A 90 -20.39 -1.66 1.64
C TYR A 90 -19.89 -3.10 1.60
N GLN A 91 -19.73 -3.78 2.73
CA GLN A 91 -19.09 -5.11 2.82
C GLN A 91 -19.69 -6.15 1.84
N ASN A 92 -21.00 -6.12 1.63
CA ASN A 92 -21.72 -7.06 0.74
C ASN A 92 -21.86 -6.54 -0.69
N ARG A 93 -21.40 -5.31 -1.00
CA ARG A 93 -21.52 -4.74 -2.34
C ARG A 93 -20.43 -5.28 -3.24
N LEU A 94 -20.77 -5.52 -4.51
CA LEU A 94 -19.77 -5.87 -5.52
C LEU A 94 -18.78 -4.71 -5.72
N ILE A 95 -17.48 -5.04 -5.79
CA ILE A 95 -16.40 -4.05 -5.90
C ILE A 95 -16.56 -3.18 -7.15
N GLY A 96 -16.99 -3.73 -8.27
CA GLY A 96 -17.22 -3.01 -9.51
C GLY A 96 -18.35 -1.98 -9.46
N ARG A 97 -19.19 -2.00 -8.42
CA ARG A 97 -20.26 -1.03 -8.20
C ARG A 97 -19.86 0.14 -7.30
N LEU A 98 -18.62 0.22 -6.91
CA LEU A 98 -18.08 1.31 -6.10
C LEU A 98 -17.46 2.40 -6.97
N SER A 99 -17.46 3.65 -6.48
CA SER A 99 -16.67 4.73 -7.08
C SER A 99 -15.18 4.46 -6.93
N GLY A 100 -14.32 5.08 -7.77
CA GLY A 100 -12.87 4.93 -7.69
C GLY A 100 -12.31 5.22 -6.30
N GLY A 101 -12.77 6.28 -5.64
CA GLY A 101 -12.36 6.60 -4.27
C GLY A 101 -12.81 5.58 -3.22
N GLN A 102 -13.98 4.94 -3.44
CA GLN A 102 -14.42 3.83 -2.59
C GLN A 102 -13.59 2.57 -2.84
N GLN A 103 -13.30 2.24 -4.09
CA GLN A 103 -12.42 1.12 -4.44
C GLN A 103 -11.04 1.29 -3.85
N GLN A 104 -10.48 2.51 -3.91
CA GLN A 104 -9.17 2.81 -3.31
C GLN A 104 -9.17 2.59 -1.79
N ARG A 105 -10.24 2.98 -1.09
CA ARG A 105 -10.39 2.69 0.34
C ARG A 105 -10.51 1.19 0.63
N VAL A 106 -11.15 0.43 -0.23
CA VAL A 106 -11.21 -1.05 -0.10
C VAL A 106 -9.83 -1.66 -0.28
N LEU A 107 -9.01 -1.17 -1.25
CA LEU A 107 -7.61 -1.60 -1.39
C LEU A 107 -6.79 -1.30 -0.13
N LEU A 108 -6.99 -0.13 0.45
CA LEU A 108 -6.35 0.23 1.71
C LEU A 108 -6.79 -0.72 2.85
N ALA A 109 -8.10 -1.00 2.99
CA ALA A 109 -8.59 -1.97 3.98
C ALA A 109 -7.98 -3.36 3.77
N ARG A 110 -7.88 -3.82 2.52
CA ARG A 110 -7.21 -5.08 2.17
C ARG A 110 -5.75 -5.10 2.62
N ALA A 111 -5.04 -3.99 2.46
CA ALA A 111 -3.65 -3.87 2.91
C ALA A 111 -3.53 -3.86 4.45
N LEU A 112 -4.50 -3.28 5.14
CA LEU A 112 -4.50 -3.11 6.60
C LEU A 112 -4.99 -4.34 7.36
N VAL A 113 -5.70 -5.29 6.73
CA VAL A 113 -6.35 -6.40 7.42
C VAL A 113 -5.39 -7.34 8.16
N ASN A 114 -4.12 -7.38 7.73
CA ASN A 114 -3.03 -8.12 8.39
C ASN A 114 -2.29 -7.30 9.46
N GLU A 115 -2.73 -6.07 9.75
CA GLU A 115 -2.08 -5.15 10.69
C GLU A 115 -0.57 -4.97 10.40
N PRO A 116 -0.19 -4.53 9.19
CA PRO A 116 1.21 -4.41 8.82
C PRO A 116 1.93 -3.35 9.65
N LYS A 117 3.25 -3.49 9.80
CA LYS A 117 4.13 -2.46 10.38
C LYS A 117 4.57 -1.43 9.34
N LEU A 118 4.67 -1.86 8.08
CA LEU A 118 5.03 -1.02 6.93
C LEU A 118 3.97 -1.15 5.84
N LEU A 119 3.42 -0.02 5.43
CA LEU A 119 2.48 0.10 4.32
C LEU A 119 3.14 0.87 3.19
N ILE A 120 3.32 0.23 2.04
CA ILE A 120 3.90 0.83 0.84
C ILE A 120 2.76 1.11 -0.14
N LEU A 121 2.68 2.35 -0.62
CA LEU A 121 1.65 2.82 -1.53
C LEU A 121 2.32 3.40 -2.77
N ASP A 122 1.94 2.92 -3.95
CA ASP A 122 2.46 3.38 -5.22
C ASP A 122 1.36 4.15 -5.97
N GLU A 123 1.55 5.48 -6.11
CA GLU A 123 0.60 6.41 -6.73
C GLU A 123 -0.87 6.22 -6.31
N PRO A 124 -1.18 6.12 -5.00
CA PRO A 124 -2.50 5.68 -4.54
C PRO A 124 -3.62 6.67 -4.85
N THR A 125 -3.30 7.89 -5.27
CA THR A 125 -4.29 8.95 -5.53
C THR A 125 -4.34 9.39 -6.99
N SER A 126 -3.56 8.77 -7.89
CA SER A 126 -3.45 9.17 -9.31
C SER A 126 -4.77 9.16 -10.09
N ALA A 127 -5.70 8.27 -9.74
CA ALA A 127 -7.02 8.14 -10.36
C ALA A 127 -8.15 8.84 -9.57
N LEU A 128 -7.81 9.62 -8.53
CA LEU A 128 -8.80 10.28 -7.67
C LEU A 128 -8.92 11.77 -8.02
N ASP A 129 -10.14 12.30 -7.92
CA ASP A 129 -10.33 13.74 -7.90
C ASP A 129 -9.72 14.38 -6.63
N GLU A 130 -9.57 15.69 -6.65
CA GLU A 130 -8.90 16.45 -5.59
C GLU A 130 -9.51 16.24 -4.20
N LYS A 131 -10.85 16.18 -4.12
CA LYS A 131 -11.57 15.98 -2.86
C LYS A 131 -11.32 14.59 -2.30
N ASN A 132 -11.42 13.55 -3.13
CA ASN A 132 -11.18 12.17 -2.73
C ASN A 132 -9.70 11.93 -2.38
N ALA A 133 -8.77 12.51 -3.14
CA ALA A 133 -7.34 12.45 -2.83
C ALA A 133 -7.03 13.08 -1.47
N SER A 134 -7.52 14.28 -1.20
CA SER A 134 -7.32 14.96 0.10
C SER A 134 -7.95 14.16 1.26
N HIS A 135 -9.09 13.53 1.03
CA HIS A 135 -9.71 12.64 2.02
C HIS A 135 -8.83 11.40 2.28
N PHE A 136 -8.24 10.82 1.25
CA PHE A 136 -7.38 9.66 1.34
C PHE A 136 -6.09 9.96 2.14
N TYR A 137 -5.44 11.11 1.91
CA TYR A 137 -4.28 11.54 2.68
C TYR A 137 -4.60 11.73 4.17
N ARG A 138 -5.74 12.37 4.49
CA ARG A 138 -6.19 12.52 5.90
C ARG A 138 -6.44 11.17 6.56
N LEU A 139 -7.02 10.23 5.81
CA LEU A 139 -7.25 8.88 6.30
C LEU A 139 -5.93 8.16 6.59
N LEU A 140 -4.93 8.26 5.70
CA LEU A 140 -3.59 7.69 5.94
C LEU A 140 -2.93 8.29 7.18
N LYS A 141 -2.96 9.62 7.34
CA LYS A 141 -2.39 10.28 8.53
C LYS A 141 -3.07 9.81 9.82
N LYS A 142 -4.39 9.66 9.81
CA LYS A 142 -5.14 9.12 10.94
C LYS A 142 -4.69 7.68 11.27
N ILE A 143 -4.63 6.80 10.27
CA ILE A 143 -4.22 5.40 10.45
C ILE A 143 -2.78 5.32 10.98
N ASN A 144 -1.85 6.11 10.42
CA ASN A 144 -0.47 6.18 10.88
C ASN A 144 -0.40 6.55 12.37
N ALA A 145 -1.12 7.60 12.78
CA ALA A 145 -1.14 8.07 14.17
C ALA A 145 -1.77 7.05 15.14
N GLU A 146 -2.90 6.45 14.77
CA GLU A 146 -3.64 5.53 15.64
C GLU A 146 -3.00 4.14 15.74
N LYS A 147 -2.41 3.65 14.64
CA LYS A 147 -1.87 2.28 14.55
C LYS A 147 -0.35 2.22 14.59
N ARG A 148 0.34 3.35 14.55
CA ARG A 148 1.81 3.45 14.48
C ARG A 148 2.39 2.64 13.31
N ILE A 149 1.68 2.63 12.18
CA ILE A 149 2.12 1.99 10.94
C ILE A 149 3.02 2.97 10.21
N THR A 150 4.21 2.58 9.82
CA THR A 150 5.04 3.37 8.90
C THR A 150 4.40 3.35 7.51
N VAL A 151 4.18 4.53 6.92
CA VAL A 151 3.63 4.66 5.56
C VAL A 151 4.71 5.19 4.65
N LEU A 152 5.10 4.41 3.65
CA LEU A 152 5.95 4.81 2.55
C LEU A 152 5.09 5.01 1.31
N MET A 153 5.07 6.21 0.74
CA MET A 153 4.27 6.53 -0.44
C MET A 153 5.14 7.06 -1.55
N VAL A 154 5.01 6.49 -2.73
CA VAL A 154 5.54 7.03 -3.97
C VAL A 154 4.46 7.86 -4.64
N THR A 155 4.74 9.13 -4.98
CA THR A 155 3.79 10.00 -5.65
C THR A 155 4.51 11.14 -6.39
N HIS A 156 3.90 11.62 -7.48
CA HIS A 156 4.34 12.82 -8.18
C HIS A 156 3.63 14.10 -7.69
N ASP A 157 2.62 13.99 -6.81
CA ASP A 157 1.89 15.13 -6.24
C ASP A 157 2.59 15.65 -4.97
N LEU A 158 3.80 16.19 -5.13
CA LEU A 158 4.60 16.74 -4.04
C LEU A 158 3.87 17.82 -3.25
N LYS A 159 3.09 18.67 -3.93
CA LYS A 159 2.35 19.78 -3.29
C LYS A 159 1.38 19.26 -2.24
N ARG A 160 0.68 18.18 -2.53
CA ARG A 160 -0.26 17.59 -1.59
C ARG A 160 0.44 16.73 -0.54
N ALA A 161 1.39 15.91 -0.97
CA ALA A 161 2.16 15.05 -0.07
C ALA A 161 2.85 15.86 1.04
N SER A 162 3.44 17.01 0.72
CA SER A 162 4.13 17.89 1.69
C SER A 162 3.24 18.41 2.82
N SER A 163 1.93 18.39 2.65
CA SER A 163 0.98 18.81 3.70
C SER A 163 0.68 17.70 4.72
N TYR A 164 1.06 16.46 4.44
CA TYR A 164 0.71 15.30 5.25
C TYR A 164 1.91 14.43 5.64
N ALA A 165 3.00 14.47 4.87
CA ALA A 165 4.19 13.66 5.12
C ALA A 165 5.05 14.30 6.24
N ASP A 166 5.65 13.44 7.05
CA ASP A 166 6.62 13.83 8.06
C ASP A 166 8.01 14.02 7.41
N ASP A 167 8.39 13.13 6.46
CA ASP A 167 9.62 13.18 5.67
C ASP A 167 9.32 13.11 4.18
N ILE A 168 10.10 13.83 3.36
CA ILE A 168 10.00 13.82 1.91
C ILE A 168 11.38 13.54 1.31
N TRP A 169 11.42 12.60 0.37
CA TRP A 169 12.59 12.23 -0.39
C TRP A 169 12.31 12.38 -1.87
N VAL A 170 13.09 13.19 -2.57
CA VAL A 170 12.95 13.42 -4.00
C VAL A 170 14.00 12.63 -4.75
N LEU A 171 13.56 11.83 -5.72
CA LEU A 171 14.43 11.08 -6.62
C LEU A 171 14.53 11.82 -7.95
N GLU A 172 15.73 12.36 -8.25
CA GLU A 172 16.05 13.05 -9.52
C GLU A 172 17.37 12.53 -10.05
N ASP A 173 17.43 12.23 -11.34
CA ASP A 173 18.64 11.75 -12.04
C ASP A 173 19.37 10.61 -11.30
N GLY A 174 18.62 9.65 -10.75
CA GLY A 174 19.16 8.52 -10.00
C GLY A 174 19.74 8.87 -8.62
N LYS A 175 19.55 10.11 -8.14
CA LYS A 175 20.01 10.59 -6.83
C LYS A 175 18.80 10.89 -5.94
N VAL A 176 18.92 10.48 -4.68
CA VAL A 176 17.92 10.77 -3.65
C VAL A 176 18.37 11.99 -2.85
N LYS A 177 17.47 12.98 -2.71
CA LYS A 177 17.64 14.16 -1.87
C LYS A 177 16.51 14.20 -0.84
N GLN A 178 16.83 14.47 0.41
CA GLN A 178 15.84 14.74 1.43
C GLN A 178 15.42 16.21 1.38
N GLU A 179 14.13 16.46 1.26
CA GLU A 179 13.57 17.79 1.46
C GLU A 179 13.03 17.91 2.90
N ALA A 180 13.19 19.10 3.49
CA ALA A 180 12.65 19.35 4.82
C ALA A 180 11.13 19.18 4.82
N GLY A 181 10.62 18.14 5.47
CA GLY A 181 9.21 17.98 5.75
C GLY A 181 8.73 19.11 6.68
N LYS A 182 7.50 19.57 6.52
CA LYS A 182 6.91 20.60 7.41
C LYS A 182 6.57 20.07 8.82
N GLY A 183 7.18 18.97 9.25
CA GLY A 183 6.94 18.36 10.56
C GLY A 183 7.51 19.07 11.77
N ASP A 184 8.46 20.00 11.59
CA ASP A 184 9.19 20.65 12.71
C ASP A 184 8.87 22.13 12.87
N GLY A 185 7.59 22.48 12.98
CA GLY A 185 7.27 23.88 13.23
C GLY A 185 5.82 24.14 13.59
N GLN A 186 5.41 23.70 14.75
CA GLN A 186 4.60 24.46 15.72
C GLN A 186 3.98 23.50 16.75
N ALA A 187 4.63 23.39 17.89
CA ALA A 187 4.00 23.02 19.14
C ALA A 187 3.35 24.26 19.73
#